data_a04f1ca6892b4fe239fd3be9f65713fe
#
_entry.id   a04f1ca6892b4fe239fd3be9f65713fe
#
_cell.length_a   1.000
_cell.length_b   1.000
_cell.length_c   1.000
_cell.angle_alpha   90.00
_cell.angle_beta   90.00
_cell.angle_gamma   90.00
#
_symmetry.space_group_name_H-M   'P 1'
#
loop_
_entity.id
_entity.type
_entity.pdbx_description
1 polymer ?
#
loop_
_entity_poly.entity_id
_entity_poly.type
_entity_poly.pdbx_seq_one_letter_code
_entity_poly.pdbx_strand_id
1 'polypeptide(L)'
;MRILVAIDSLKGSLSSLEAGLAIKEALEEFCDVVVKPVADGGEGSVEAMADALDAKFIDTIVKNPLGTEILARYAIKDDLAILEMSSASGLTLINPDERNPMKTSTFGFGQMIKDAISKGARKFIIGIGGSATNDAGTGMLSALGFKFYDKNGALLEGKGEDLAQICEFSDEEALKELKECEFLIACDVDNPLYGQKGAAYVYAPQKGANGRMVKQLDDGLKHFASLVKEKNGTKFHTQKGAGAAGGLGFAFVAFLGAKLKPGIEIITQTIALEDEIKKADLVITGEGRMDFQSSMGKTPTGVAKLAKRHHKPVIALAGSVQRCAKDCHKHGIDAYFCILNEPMSLEEAMRKDNAIRNLKMTAEQVIRLYMLNHKA
;
A
#
# COMPACT_ATOMS: atom_id res chain seq x y z
N MET A 1 -25.55 0.83 -22.32
CA MET A 1 -24.09 0.91 -22.13
C MET A 1 -23.78 0.69 -20.65
N ARG A 2 -22.83 -0.18 -20.34
CA ARG A 2 -22.38 -0.44 -18.95
C ARG A 2 -20.99 0.11 -18.72
N ILE A 3 -20.83 0.96 -17.71
CA ILE A 3 -19.57 1.59 -17.35
C ILE A 3 -19.06 1.01 -16.02
N LEU A 4 -17.81 0.58 -16.00
CA LEU A 4 -17.10 0.25 -14.76
C LEU A 4 -16.28 1.44 -14.33
N VAL A 5 -16.50 1.91 -13.11
CA VAL A 5 -15.68 2.94 -12.46
C VAL A 5 -14.77 2.26 -11.45
N ALA A 6 -13.46 2.28 -11.74
CA ALA A 6 -12.39 1.72 -10.92
C ALA A 6 -11.31 2.79 -10.72
N ILE A 7 -11.59 3.75 -9.84
CA ILE A 7 -10.77 4.95 -9.58
C ILE A 7 -10.08 4.83 -8.20
N ASP A 8 -8.82 5.28 -8.12
CA ASP A 8 -8.10 5.43 -6.85
C ASP A 8 -8.60 6.66 -6.08
N SER A 9 -8.21 6.77 -4.83
CA SER A 9 -8.48 7.95 -4.02
C SER A 9 -7.88 9.21 -4.64
N LEU A 10 -8.57 10.33 -4.49
CA LEU A 10 -8.01 11.65 -4.71
C LEU A 10 -7.37 12.08 -3.38
N LYS A 11 -6.14 11.60 -3.14
CA LYS A 11 -5.44 11.69 -1.85
C LYS A 11 -5.57 13.06 -1.18
N GLY A 12 -6.00 13.07 0.07
CA GLY A 12 -6.27 14.28 0.84
C GLY A 12 -7.58 15.00 0.50
N SER A 13 -8.42 14.43 -0.39
CA SER A 13 -9.70 15.00 -0.82
C SER A 13 -10.85 13.98 -0.77
N LEU A 14 -10.83 12.96 -1.62
CA LEU A 14 -11.89 11.94 -1.72
C LEU A 14 -11.32 10.53 -1.56
N SER A 15 -12.03 9.65 -0.85
CA SER A 15 -11.76 8.22 -0.90
C SER A 15 -12.06 7.65 -2.29
N SER A 16 -11.56 6.45 -2.58
CA SER A 16 -11.85 5.74 -3.83
C SER A 16 -13.35 5.51 -4.03
N LEU A 17 -14.07 5.13 -2.96
CA LEU A 17 -15.52 4.95 -2.99
C LEU A 17 -16.25 6.27 -3.25
N GLU A 18 -15.90 7.36 -2.56
CA GLU A 18 -16.52 8.67 -2.75
C GLU A 18 -16.33 9.21 -4.16
N ALA A 19 -15.11 9.07 -4.71
CA ALA A 19 -14.82 9.44 -6.09
C ALA A 19 -15.64 8.60 -7.09
N GLY A 20 -15.71 7.29 -6.87
CA GLY A 20 -16.49 6.37 -7.68
C GLY A 20 -18.00 6.67 -7.66
N LEU A 21 -18.55 6.95 -6.48
CA LEU A 21 -19.97 7.31 -6.32
C LEU A 21 -20.30 8.66 -6.94
N ALA A 22 -19.40 9.65 -6.86
CA ALA A 22 -19.58 10.94 -7.52
C ALA A 22 -19.66 10.78 -9.06
N ILE A 23 -18.81 9.92 -9.65
CA ILE A 23 -18.88 9.60 -11.07
C ILE A 23 -20.20 8.88 -11.39
N LYS A 24 -20.58 7.89 -10.58
CA LYS A 24 -21.83 7.14 -10.77
C LYS A 24 -23.03 8.08 -10.79
N GLU A 25 -23.18 8.95 -9.79
CA GLU A 25 -24.28 9.91 -9.70
C GLU A 25 -24.38 10.84 -10.93
N ALA A 26 -23.23 11.21 -11.51
CA ALA A 26 -23.23 12.03 -12.73
C ALA A 26 -23.63 11.26 -14.00
N LEU A 27 -23.49 9.94 -14.01
CA LEU A 27 -23.63 9.12 -15.22
C LEU A 27 -24.86 8.21 -15.22
N GLU A 28 -25.52 7.98 -14.08
CA GLU A 28 -26.63 7.01 -13.96
C GLU A 28 -27.86 7.36 -14.80
N GLU A 29 -28.01 8.63 -15.19
CA GLU A 29 -29.04 9.04 -16.14
C GLU A 29 -28.77 8.61 -17.60
N PHE A 30 -27.50 8.31 -17.91
CA PHE A 30 -27.03 7.98 -19.27
C PHE A 30 -26.77 6.48 -19.46
N CYS A 31 -26.39 5.77 -18.41
CA CYS A 31 -25.88 4.40 -18.51
C CYS A 31 -25.93 3.64 -17.17
N ASP A 32 -25.79 2.31 -17.24
CA ASP A 32 -25.59 1.45 -16.07
C ASP A 32 -24.16 1.61 -15.55
N VAL A 33 -24.01 2.04 -14.29
CA VAL A 33 -22.69 2.33 -13.69
C VAL A 33 -22.42 1.42 -12.49
N VAL A 34 -21.36 0.67 -12.58
CA VAL A 34 -20.82 -0.17 -11.49
C VAL A 34 -19.57 0.47 -10.92
N VAL A 35 -19.52 0.66 -9.60
CA VAL A 35 -18.33 1.17 -8.88
C VAL A 35 -17.61 0.04 -8.21
N LYS A 36 -16.30 -0.06 -8.43
CA LYS A 36 -15.36 -0.95 -7.73
C LYS A 36 -14.19 -0.12 -7.22
N PRO A 37 -14.17 0.25 -5.93
CA PRO A 37 -13.04 0.96 -5.34
C PRO A 37 -11.73 0.21 -5.54
N VAL A 38 -10.68 0.93 -5.90
CA VAL A 38 -9.34 0.37 -6.12
C VAL A 38 -8.28 1.23 -5.43
N ALA A 39 -7.10 0.68 -5.22
CA ALA A 39 -5.95 1.38 -4.66
C ALA A 39 -4.63 0.74 -5.15
N ASP A 40 -3.49 1.33 -4.79
CA ASP A 40 -2.16 0.86 -5.19
C ASP A 40 -1.42 0.04 -4.10
N GLY A 41 -2.06 -0.26 -2.98
CA GLY A 41 -1.41 -0.91 -1.82
C GLY A 41 -0.78 0.09 -0.84
N GLY A 42 -0.92 1.39 -1.09
CA GLY A 42 -0.56 2.47 -0.19
C GLY A 42 -1.71 2.89 0.71
N GLU A 43 -1.63 4.12 1.22
CA GLU A 43 -2.66 4.74 2.07
C GLU A 43 -4.04 4.73 1.40
N GLY A 44 -5.07 4.28 2.13
CA GLY A 44 -6.44 4.13 1.67
C GLY A 44 -6.76 2.77 1.03
N SER A 45 -5.80 1.85 1.00
CA SER A 45 -6.02 0.52 0.43
C SER A 45 -6.92 -0.36 1.31
N VAL A 46 -6.85 -0.19 2.63
CA VAL A 46 -7.73 -0.91 3.57
C VAL A 46 -9.16 -0.48 3.35
N GLU A 47 -9.43 0.83 3.27
CA GLU A 47 -10.75 1.37 3.02
C GLU A 47 -11.30 0.90 1.67
N ALA A 48 -10.52 1.04 0.59
CA ALA A 48 -10.94 0.64 -0.75
C ALA A 48 -11.31 -0.85 -0.82
N MET A 49 -10.51 -1.72 -0.21
CA MET A 49 -10.78 -3.15 -0.18
C MET A 49 -11.91 -3.52 0.79
N ALA A 50 -12.00 -2.84 1.94
CA ALA A 50 -13.09 -3.05 2.88
C ALA A 50 -14.45 -2.71 2.24
N ASP A 51 -14.53 -1.58 1.56
CA ASP A 51 -15.74 -1.18 0.82
C ASP A 51 -16.09 -2.16 -0.30
N ALA A 52 -15.07 -2.61 -1.07
CA ALA A 52 -15.29 -3.54 -2.18
C ALA A 52 -15.74 -4.94 -1.75
N LEU A 53 -15.32 -5.37 -0.55
CA LEU A 53 -15.58 -6.71 0.00
C LEU A 53 -16.69 -6.74 1.05
N ASP A 54 -17.24 -5.59 1.43
CA ASP A 54 -18.14 -5.45 2.59
C ASP A 54 -17.49 -6.03 3.87
N ALA A 55 -16.23 -5.63 4.12
CA ALA A 55 -15.46 -6.06 5.27
C ALA A 55 -15.72 -5.15 6.48
N LYS A 56 -15.60 -5.71 7.69
CA LYS A 56 -15.78 -4.96 8.93
C LYS A 56 -14.49 -4.32 9.38
N PHE A 57 -14.56 -3.05 9.77
CA PHE A 57 -13.44 -2.37 10.42
C PHE A 57 -13.29 -2.82 11.87
N ILE A 58 -12.07 -3.02 12.28
CA ILE A 58 -11.67 -3.37 13.65
C ILE A 58 -10.70 -2.30 14.15
N ASP A 59 -10.99 -1.73 15.28
CA ASP A 59 -10.10 -0.84 16.01
C ASP A 59 -9.39 -1.63 17.11
N THR A 60 -8.08 -1.44 17.23
CA THR A 60 -7.25 -2.12 18.24
C THR A 60 -6.20 -1.17 18.81
N ILE A 61 -5.88 -1.31 20.09
CA ILE A 61 -4.84 -0.51 20.75
C ILE A 61 -3.49 -1.18 20.52
N VAL A 62 -2.56 -0.44 19.95
CA VAL A 62 -1.21 -0.90 19.61
C VAL A 62 -0.18 0.18 19.91
N LYS A 63 1.10 -0.15 19.88
CA LYS A 63 2.17 0.83 19.99
C LYS A 63 2.44 1.54 18.66
N ASN A 64 2.66 2.85 18.71
CA ASN A 64 3.21 3.60 17.59
C ASN A 64 4.72 3.28 17.42
N PRO A 65 5.42 3.82 16.39
CA PRO A 65 6.83 3.53 16.17
C PRO A 65 7.76 3.86 17.35
N LEU A 66 7.37 4.78 18.22
CA LEU A 66 8.13 5.21 19.41
C LEU A 66 7.68 4.51 20.70
N GLY A 67 6.72 3.57 20.62
CA GLY A 67 6.27 2.77 21.76
C GLY A 67 5.09 3.35 22.54
N THR A 68 4.50 4.47 22.11
CA THR A 68 3.29 5.05 22.71
C THR A 68 2.05 4.32 22.20
N GLU A 69 1.06 4.10 23.06
CA GLU A 69 -0.21 3.48 22.69
C GLU A 69 -1.04 4.40 21.81
N ILE A 70 -1.57 3.84 20.73
CA ILE A 70 -2.47 4.49 19.79
C ILE A 70 -3.60 3.55 19.40
N LEU A 71 -4.68 4.12 18.88
CA LEU A 71 -5.74 3.38 18.23
C LEU A 71 -5.37 3.18 16.76
N ALA A 72 -5.24 1.92 16.33
CA ALA A 72 -5.02 1.55 14.93
C ALA A 72 -6.21 0.79 14.38
N ARG A 73 -6.42 0.87 13.07
CA ARG A 73 -7.57 0.25 12.38
C ARG A 73 -7.11 -0.68 11.28
N TYR A 74 -7.82 -1.80 11.12
CA TYR A 74 -7.72 -2.72 9.99
C TYR A 74 -9.11 -3.24 9.62
N ALA A 75 -9.23 -3.97 8.50
CA ALA A 75 -10.50 -4.59 8.13
C ALA A 75 -10.41 -6.11 8.16
N ILE A 76 -11.54 -6.78 8.42
CA ILE A 76 -11.66 -8.23 8.43
C ILE A 76 -12.94 -8.68 7.70
N LYS A 77 -12.81 -9.71 6.86
CA LYS A 77 -13.90 -10.41 6.20
C LYS A 77 -13.64 -11.92 6.28
N ASP A 78 -14.48 -12.63 7.01
CA ASP A 78 -14.30 -14.06 7.27
C ASP A 78 -12.91 -14.35 7.86
N ASP A 79 -12.07 -15.12 7.18
CA ASP A 79 -10.69 -15.43 7.57
C ASP A 79 -9.63 -14.49 6.94
N LEU A 80 -10.07 -13.48 6.18
CA LEU A 80 -9.19 -12.50 5.53
C LEU A 80 -9.07 -11.24 6.37
N ALA A 81 -7.85 -10.84 6.70
CA ALA A 81 -7.53 -9.54 7.29
C ALA A 81 -6.79 -8.65 6.29
N ILE A 82 -7.16 -7.38 6.24
CA ILE A 82 -6.59 -6.36 5.37
C ILE A 82 -5.98 -5.27 6.26
N LEU A 83 -4.66 -5.09 6.18
CA LEU A 83 -3.91 -4.19 7.04
C LEU A 83 -3.02 -3.25 6.25
N GLU A 84 -2.81 -2.06 6.79
CA GLU A 84 -1.71 -1.17 6.39
C GLU A 84 -0.72 -1.01 7.55
N MET A 85 0.56 -1.21 7.26
CA MET A 85 1.58 -1.05 8.30
C MET A 85 1.68 0.40 8.80
N SER A 86 1.30 1.37 7.97
CA SER A 86 1.26 2.79 8.32
C SER A 86 0.29 3.12 9.45
N SER A 87 -0.75 2.31 9.67
CA SER A 87 -1.72 2.49 10.75
C SER A 87 -1.10 2.33 12.16
N ALA A 88 0.01 1.60 12.30
CA ALA A 88 0.71 1.41 13.57
C ALA A 88 2.20 1.81 13.52
N SER A 89 2.82 1.79 12.33
CA SER A 89 4.26 2.03 12.17
C SER A 89 4.56 3.06 11.08
N GLY A 90 3.59 3.95 10.80
CA GLY A 90 3.64 4.97 9.78
C GLY A 90 4.44 6.22 10.16
N LEU A 91 4.97 6.91 9.14
CA LEU A 91 5.74 8.14 9.29
C LEU A 91 4.87 9.32 9.77
N THR A 92 3.57 9.29 9.46
CA THR A 92 2.59 10.30 9.89
C THR A 92 2.25 10.24 11.38
N LEU A 93 2.60 9.13 12.06
CA LEU A 93 2.39 8.92 13.49
C LEU A 93 3.49 9.55 14.35
N ILE A 94 4.50 10.16 13.74
CA ILE A 94 5.66 10.76 14.42
C ILE A 94 5.80 12.20 13.94
N ASN A 95 5.95 13.13 14.89
CA ASN A 95 6.25 14.51 14.56
C ASN A 95 7.59 14.59 13.79
N PRO A 96 7.74 15.52 12.83
CA PRO A 96 8.94 15.62 12.01
C PRO A 96 10.26 15.74 12.79
N ASP A 97 10.25 16.41 13.92
CA ASP A 97 11.38 16.64 14.82
C ASP A 97 11.74 15.41 15.70
N GLU A 98 10.81 14.48 15.87
CA GLU A 98 11.03 13.23 16.61
C GLU A 98 11.45 12.05 15.71
N ARG A 99 11.51 12.24 14.39
CA ARG A 99 11.83 11.18 13.43
C ARG A 99 13.26 10.67 13.59
N ASN A 100 13.41 9.41 13.94
CA ASN A 100 14.70 8.75 14.08
C ASN A 100 14.59 7.24 13.82
N PRO A 101 14.95 6.75 12.63
CA PRO A 101 14.79 5.33 12.29
C PRO A 101 15.71 4.37 13.05
N MET A 102 16.66 4.89 13.83
CA MET A 102 17.44 4.06 14.77
C MET A 102 16.58 3.61 15.96
N LYS A 103 15.60 4.43 16.37
CA LYS A 103 14.78 4.24 17.59
C LYS A 103 13.35 3.78 17.34
N THR A 104 12.94 3.72 16.09
CA THR A 104 11.58 3.28 15.74
C THR A 104 11.49 1.77 15.55
N SER A 105 10.31 1.22 15.85
CA SER A 105 10.03 -0.22 15.80
C SER A 105 8.71 -0.51 15.10
N THR A 106 8.65 -1.65 14.40
CA THR A 106 7.43 -2.22 13.81
C THR A 106 6.60 -3.04 14.83
N PHE A 107 6.91 -2.97 16.12
CA PHE A 107 6.26 -3.78 17.15
C PHE A 107 4.73 -3.64 17.15
N GLY A 108 4.21 -2.41 17.08
CA GLY A 108 2.77 -2.15 17.05
C GLY A 108 2.07 -2.76 15.84
N PHE A 109 2.75 -2.80 14.70
CA PHE A 109 2.21 -3.48 13.53
C PHE A 109 2.12 -5.01 13.74
N GLY A 110 3.11 -5.59 14.41
CA GLY A 110 3.02 -7.00 14.85
C GLY A 110 1.86 -7.25 15.81
N GLN A 111 1.54 -6.28 16.68
CA GLN A 111 0.37 -6.37 17.56
C GLN A 111 -0.95 -6.37 16.75
N MET A 112 -1.06 -5.57 15.66
CA MET A 112 -2.22 -5.62 14.76
C MET A 112 -2.40 -7.00 14.14
N ILE A 113 -1.32 -7.60 13.63
CA ILE A 113 -1.34 -8.97 13.05
C ILE A 113 -1.77 -9.98 14.11
N LYS A 114 -1.22 -9.89 15.31
CA LYS A 114 -1.58 -10.76 16.44
C LYS A 114 -3.06 -10.64 16.82
N ASP A 115 -3.59 -9.42 16.86
CA ASP A 115 -5.01 -9.16 17.13
C ASP A 115 -5.91 -9.79 16.05
N ALA A 116 -5.55 -9.61 14.76
CA ALA A 116 -6.29 -10.22 13.65
C ALA A 116 -6.27 -11.75 13.70
N ILE A 117 -5.14 -12.37 14.02
CA ILE A 117 -5.01 -13.83 14.23
C ILE A 117 -5.93 -14.29 15.35
N SER A 118 -5.98 -13.57 16.48
CA SER A 118 -6.85 -13.89 17.62
C SER A 118 -8.34 -13.83 17.29
N LYS A 119 -8.71 -13.05 16.28
CA LYS A 119 -10.08 -12.94 15.74
C LYS A 119 -10.39 -13.92 14.60
N GLY A 120 -9.47 -14.86 14.35
CA GLY A 120 -9.68 -15.95 13.40
C GLY A 120 -9.11 -15.70 12.00
N ALA A 121 -8.44 -14.59 11.74
CA ALA A 121 -7.79 -14.36 10.47
C ALA A 121 -6.67 -15.39 10.21
N ARG A 122 -6.59 -15.88 8.98
CA ARG A 122 -5.55 -16.79 8.50
C ARG A 122 -4.99 -16.35 7.14
N LYS A 123 -5.69 -15.47 6.44
CA LYS A 123 -5.25 -14.84 5.20
C LYS A 123 -5.03 -13.36 5.43
N PHE A 124 -3.91 -12.85 4.95
CA PHE A 124 -3.50 -11.48 5.18
C PHE A 124 -3.16 -10.79 3.87
N ILE A 125 -3.79 -9.65 3.62
CA ILE A 125 -3.36 -8.70 2.60
C ILE A 125 -2.81 -7.48 3.33
N ILE A 126 -1.55 -7.16 3.08
CA ILE A 126 -0.83 -6.15 3.85
C ILE A 126 -0.18 -5.15 2.94
N GLY A 127 -0.57 -3.87 3.08
CA GLY A 127 0.16 -2.73 2.52
C GLY A 127 1.33 -2.34 3.42
N ILE A 128 2.53 -2.19 2.84
CA ILE A 128 3.74 -1.83 3.60
C ILE A 128 4.30 -0.45 3.26
N GLY A 129 3.51 0.40 2.60
CA GLY A 129 3.87 1.79 2.32
C GLY A 129 3.90 2.69 3.55
N GLY A 130 4.55 3.87 3.45
CA GLY A 130 4.48 4.93 4.46
C GLY A 130 5.24 4.70 5.77
N SER A 131 6.19 3.77 5.84
CA SER A 131 6.88 3.35 7.07
C SER A 131 7.76 4.43 7.71
N ALA A 132 7.77 4.48 9.05
CA ALA A 132 8.71 5.26 9.87
C ALA A 132 9.98 4.49 10.29
N THR A 133 10.03 3.19 10.05
CA THR A 133 10.94 2.24 10.67
C THR A 133 12.04 1.76 9.74
N ASN A 134 13.15 1.26 10.31
CA ASN A 134 14.24 0.58 9.59
C ASN A 134 14.83 -0.52 10.48
N ASP A 135 13.97 -1.37 11.00
CA ASP A 135 14.26 -2.43 11.97
C ASP A 135 14.25 -3.83 11.35
N ALA A 136 14.29 -3.95 10.01
CA ALA A 136 14.16 -5.23 9.29
C ALA A 136 12.93 -6.06 9.74
N GLY A 137 11.90 -5.41 10.31
CA GLY A 137 10.70 -6.08 10.82
C GLY A 137 10.92 -6.86 12.14
N THR A 138 12.06 -6.70 12.82
CA THR A 138 12.32 -7.41 14.09
C THR A 138 11.34 -7.04 15.18
N GLY A 139 10.87 -5.77 15.22
CA GLY A 139 9.81 -5.36 16.14
C GLY A 139 8.49 -6.12 15.89
N MET A 140 8.04 -6.20 14.63
CA MET A 140 6.86 -6.98 14.24
C MET A 140 7.00 -8.45 14.66
N LEU A 141 8.14 -9.06 14.34
CA LEU A 141 8.41 -10.44 14.71
C LEU A 141 8.42 -10.63 16.23
N SER A 142 8.97 -9.67 17.01
CA SER A 142 8.95 -9.73 18.47
C SER A 142 7.52 -9.72 19.04
N ALA A 143 6.61 -8.93 18.48
CA ALA A 143 5.20 -8.94 18.89
C ALA A 143 4.51 -10.27 18.56
N LEU A 144 4.97 -10.97 17.52
CA LEU A 144 4.50 -12.30 17.12
C LEU A 144 5.15 -13.45 17.89
N GLY A 145 6.08 -13.14 18.83
CA GLY A 145 6.69 -14.10 19.74
C GLY A 145 8.11 -14.55 19.37
N PHE A 146 8.69 -14.03 18.29
CA PHE A 146 10.11 -14.25 18.02
C PHE A 146 10.97 -13.49 19.05
N LYS A 147 12.13 -13.99 19.37
CA LYS A 147 13.08 -13.39 20.32
C LYS A 147 14.42 -13.11 19.64
N PHE A 148 15.00 -11.96 19.93
CA PHE A 148 16.29 -11.53 19.40
C PHE A 148 17.22 -11.21 20.56
N TYR A 149 18.42 -11.76 20.58
CA TYR A 149 19.35 -11.65 21.69
C TYR A 149 20.68 -11.03 21.26
N ASP A 150 21.26 -10.25 22.15
CA ASP A 150 22.64 -9.75 22.00
C ASP A 150 23.68 -10.82 22.40
N LYS A 151 24.96 -10.48 22.28
CA LYS A 151 26.10 -11.36 22.64
C LYS A 151 26.13 -11.79 24.12
N ASN A 152 25.42 -11.08 25.00
CA ASN A 152 25.34 -11.39 26.43
C ASN A 152 24.05 -12.16 26.76
N GLY A 153 23.23 -12.51 25.79
CA GLY A 153 21.94 -13.15 25.98
C GLY A 153 20.82 -12.20 26.44
N ALA A 154 21.03 -10.88 26.36
CA ALA A 154 20.00 -9.90 26.70
C ALA A 154 19.01 -9.77 25.54
N LEU A 155 17.70 -9.70 25.86
CA LEU A 155 16.63 -9.55 24.91
C LEU A 155 16.65 -8.12 24.31
N LEU A 156 16.58 -8.02 22.98
CA LEU A 156 16.53 -6.77 22.24
C LEU A 156 15.08 -6.35 21.95
N GLU A 157 14.85 -5.05 21.82
CA GLU A 157 13.50 -4.49 21.67
C GLU A 157 12.97 -4.50 20.21
N GLY A 158 13.83 -4.77 19.24
CA GLY A 158 13.46 -4.77 17.81
C GLY A 158 13.38 -3.37 17.23
N LYS A 159 14.42 -2.56 17.45
CA LYS A 159 14.62 -1.22 16.89
C LYS A 159 15.70 -1.23 15.80
N GLY A 160 15.79 -0.17 15.02
CA GLY A 160 16.84 -0.04 14.00
C GLY A 160 18.26 -0.14 14.57
N GLU A 161 18.51 0.44 15.75
CA GLU A 161 19.82 0.40 16.42
C GLU A 161 20.19 -0.98 16.96
N ASP A 162 19.23 -1.88 17.15
CA ASP A 162 19.46 -3.22 17.68
C ASP A 162 20.02 -4.17 16.63
N LEU A 163 19.76 -3.93 15.33
CA LEU A 163 20.09 -4.86 14.24
C LEU A 163 21.58 -5.30 14.24
N ALA A 164 22.49 -4.39 14.53
CA ALA A 164 23.92 -4.69 14.58
C ALA A 164 24.34 -5.47 15.84
N GLN A 165 23.46 -5.57 16.84
CA GLN A 165 23.72 -6.23 18.11
C GLN A 165 23.13 -7.63 18.19
N ILE A 166 22.24 -8.01 17.27
CA ILE A 166 21.63 -9.35 17.25
C ILE A 166 22.70 -10.41 17.01
N CYS A 167 22.86 -11.32 17.94
CA CYS A 167 23.76 -12.47 17.81
C CYS A 167 23.00 -13.77 17.65
N GLU A 168 21.76 -13.84 18.17
CA GLU A 168 20.93 -15.03 18.11
C GLU A 168 19.45 -14.63 17.98
N PHE A 169 18.64 -15.50 17.38
CA PHE A 169 17.19 -15.39 17.40
C PHE A 169 16.52 -16.75 17.56
N SER A 170 15.33 -16.76 18.22
CA SER A 170 14.51 -17.94 18.44
C SER A 170 13.08 -17.71 17.99
N ASP A 171 12.43 -18.77 17.51
CA ASP A 171 11.01 -18.84 17.15
C ASP A 171 10.21 -19.78 18.06
N GLU A 172 10.78 -20.23 19.18
CA GLU A 172 10.15 -21.19 20.10
C GLU A 172 8.86 -20.65 20.74
N GLU A 173 8.80 -19.33 20.99
CA GLU A 173 7.63 -18.64 21.53
C GLU A 173 6.76 -18.00 20.45
N ALA A 174 7.09 -18.19 19.17
CA ALA A 174 6.29 -17.65 18.08
C ALA A 174 4.88 -18.25 18.07
N LEU A 175 3.89 -17.44 17.70
CA LEU A 175 2.51 -17.87 17.62
C LEU A 175 2.37 -19.09 16.70
N LYS A 176 1.78 -20.15 17.19
CA LYS A 176 1.66 -21.42 16.44
C LYS A 176 0.81 -21.27 15.19
N GLU A 177 -0.19 -20.39 15.27
CA GLU A 177 -1.14 -20.05 14.22
C GLU A 177 -0.46 -19.44 12.99
N LEU A 178 0.75 -18.86 13.11
CA LEU A 178 1.53 -18.33 11.98
C LEU A 178 1.80 -19.38 10.90
N LYS A 179 1.85 -20.66 11.27
CA LYS A 179 2.04 -21.77 10.31
C LYS A 179 0.81 -22.03 9.43
N GLU A 180 -0.35 -21.55 9.85
CA GLU A 180 -1.62 -21.64 9.12
C GLU A 180 -1.92 -20.38 8.34
N CYS A 181 -1.12 -19.31 8.53
CA CYS A 181 -1.36 -18.01 7.91
C CYS A 181 -0.71 -17.90 6.54
N GLU A 182 -1.45 -17.30 5.61
CA GLU A 182 -0.95 -16.89 4.31
C GLU A 182 -0.81 -15.37 4.25
N PHE A 183 0.39 -14.89 3.91
CA PHE A 183 0.69 -13.46 3.82
C PHE A 183 0.93 -13.04 2.38
N LEU A 184 0.13 -12.09 1.91
CA LEU A 184 0.26 -11.44 0.62
C LEU A 184 0.55 -9.96 0.84
N ILE A 185 1.74 -9.52 0.44
CA ILE A 185 2.27 -8.20 0.74
C ILE A 185 2.25 -7.32 -0.49
N ALA A 186 1.53 -6.21 -0.43
CA ALA A 186 1.52 -5.18 -1.46
C ALA A 186 2.84 -4.38 -1.41
N CYS A 187 3.67 -4.56 -2.44
CA CYS A 187 4.99 -3.97 -2.52
C CYS A 187 5.31 -3.56 -3.96
N ASP A 188 5.38 -2.26 -4.21
CA ASP A 188 5.64 -1.68 -5.53
C ASP A 188 7.10 -1.26 -5.75
N VAL A 189 8.00 -1.66 -4.84
CA VAL A 189 9.42 -1.35 -4.93
C VAL A 189 10.27 -2.61 -5.05
N ASP A 190 11.36 -2.52 -5.82
CA ASP A 190 12.26 -3.63 -6.12
C ASP A 190 13.56 -3.62 -5.28
N ASN A 191 13.68 -2.71 -4.32
CA ASN A 191 14.91 -2.50 -3.55
C ASN A 191 15.32 -3.76 -2.77
N PRO A 192 16.61 -4.17 -2.85
CA PRO A 192 17.15 -5.19 -1.96
C PRO A 192 17.21 -4.67 -0.51
N LEU A 193 17.49 -5.55 0.45
CA LEU A 193 17.49 -5.19 1.85
C LEU A 193 18.54 -4.11 2.20
N TYR A 194 19.79 -4.29 1.76
CA TYR A 194 20.92 -3.42 2.09
C TYR A 194 21.74 -3.04 0.86
N GLY A 195 22.73 -2.15 1.04
CA GLY A 195 23.60 -1.60 0.00
C GLY A 195 23.04 -0.28 -0.56
N GLN A 196 23.72 0.31 -1.54
CA GLN A 196 23.40 1.65 -2.10
C GLN A 196 21.96 1.79 -2.62
N LYS A 197 21.34 0.68 -3.05
CA LYS A 197 19.94 0.60 -3.47
C LYS A 197 19.04 -0.02 -2.40
N GLY A 198 19.55 -0.27 -1.19
CA GLY A 198 18.84 -0.91 -0.10
C GLY A 198 17.99 0.03 0.73
N ALA A 199 17.33 -0.53 1.74
CA ALA A 199 16.35 0.16 2.60
C ALA A 199 16.92 1.42 3.26
N ALA A 200 18.12 1.33 3.86
CA ALA A 200 18.70 2.44 4.60
C ALA A 200 19.09 3.60 3.69
N TYR A 201 19.84 3.34 2.63
CA TYR A 201 20.31 4.39 1.72
C TYR A 201 19.17 5.11 0.99
N VAL A 202 18.14 4.38 0.57
CA VAL A 202 17.04 4.96 -0.22
C VAL A 202 15.99 5.61 0.63
N TYR A 203 15.62 5.02 1.77
CA TYR A 203 14.43 5.43 2.51
C TYR A 203 14.68 6.00 3.91
N ALA A 204 15.84 5.73 4.55
CA ALA A 204 16.07 6.21 5.91
C ALA A 204 16.22 7.75 6.01
N PRO A 205 16.76 8.50 5.01
CA PRO A 205 16.84 9.95 5.08
C PRO A 205 15.49 10.64 5.31
N GLN A 206 14.43 10.25 4.60
CA GLN A 206 13.07 10.81 4.80
C GLN A 206 12.47 10.47 6.17
N LYS A 207 13.02 9.47 6.86
CA LYS A 207 12.63 9.04 8.22
C LYS A 207 13.46 9.73 9.31
N GLY A 208 14.31 10.71 8.94
CA GLY A 208 15.12 11.49 9.85
C GLY A 208 16.58 10.98 10.02
N ALA A 209 17.04 10.01 9.24
CA ALA A 209 18.42 9.55 9.32
C ALA A 209 19.40 10.55 8.69
N ASN A 210 20.48 10.88 9.40
CA ASN A 210 21.66 11.51 8.83
C ASN A 210 22.60 10.46 8.19
N GLY A 211 23.65 10.91 7.48
CA GLY A 211 24.55 10.02 6.74
C GLY A 211 25.26 8.96 7.63
N ARG A 212 25.55 9.26 8.90
CA ARG A 212 26.12 8.29 9.85
C ARG A 212 25.09 7.21 10.21
N MET A 213 23.86 7.60 10.50
CA MET A 213 22.77 6.69 10.82
C MET A 213 22.44 5.78 9.63
N VAL A 214 22.42 6.32 8.40
CA VAL A 214 22.20 5.51 7.18
C VAL A 214 23.21 4.39 7.08
N LYS A 215 24.51 4.69 7.29
CA LYS A 215 25.56 3.66 7.27
C LYS A 215 25.37 2.64 8.39
N GLN A 216 25.07 3.06 9.60
CA GLN A 216 24.85 2.16 10.75
C GLN A 216 23.67 1.23 10.51
N LEU A 217 22.56 1.77 9.98
CA LEU A 217 21.38 0.99 9.63
C LEU A 217 21.68 -0.04 8.52
N ASP A 218 22.41 0.37 7.47
CA ASP A 218 22.77 -0.53 6.38
C ASP A 218 23.70 -1.67 6.85
N ASP A 219 24.71 -1.35 7.67
CA ASP A 219 25.58 -2.33 8.28
C ASP A 219 24.79 -3.30 9.18
N GLY A 220 23.81 -2.81 9.96
CA GLY A 220 22.92 -3.63 10.79
C GLY A 220 22.01 -4.54 9.95
N LEU A 221 21.42 -4.04 8.88
CA LEU A 221 20.62 -4.82 7.93
C LEU A 221 21.45 -5.95 7.30
N LYS A 222 22.68 -5.65 6.90
CA LYS A 222 23.61 -6.63 6.34
C LYS A 222 23.99 -7.69 7.35
N HIS A 223 24.29 -7.29 8.59
CA HIS A 223 24.61 -8.19 9.69
C HIS A 223 23.46 -9.17 9.96
N PHE A 224 22.25 -8.64 10.19
CA PHE A 224 21.06 -9.45 10.45
C PHE A 224 20.74 -10.40 9.28
N ALA A 225 20.84 -9.94 8.04
CA ALA A 225 20.65 -10.80 6.87
C ALA A 225 21.66 -11.97 6.81
N SER A 226 22.88 -11.75 7.27
CA SER A 226 23.90 -12.80 7.33
C SER A 226 23.54 -13.88 8.37
N LEU A 227 23.08 -13.48 9.55
CA LEU A 227 22.59 -14.41 10.58
C LEU A 227 21.40 -15.24 10.09
N VAL A 228 20.42 -14.58 9.45
CA VAL A 228 19.25 -15.28 8.88
C VAL A 228 19.68 -16.27 7.78
N LYS A 229 20.62 -15.87 6.92
CA LYS A 229 21.16 -16.77 5.89
C LYS A 229 21.86 -17.98 6.47
N GLU A 230 22.67 -17.81 7.53
CA GLU A 230 23.36 -18.90 8.20
C GLU A 230 22.39 -19.92 8.78
N LYS A 231 21.31 -19.44 9.41
CA LYS A 231 20.28 -20.31 10.02
C LYS A 231 19.35 -20.97 8.99
N ASN A 232 18.94 -20.25 7.96
CA ASN A 232 17.91 -20.71 7.01
C ASN A 232 18.48 -21.19 5.66
N GLY A 233 19.77 -21.00 5.38
CA GLY A 233 20.41 -21.41 4.12
C GLY A 233 20.08 -20.57 2.88
N THR A 234 19.16 -19.60 2.97
CA THR A 234 18.60 -18.84 1.82
C THR A 234 18.99 -17.37 1.86
N LYS A 235 19.23 -16.81 0.66
CA LYS A 235 19.57 -15.39 0.49
C LYS A 235 18.33 -14.53 0.23
N PHE A 236 17.52 -14.30 1.24
CA PHE A 236 16.29 -13.48 1.11
C PHE A 236 16.58 -11.97 0.88
N HIS A 237 17.75 -11.48 1.29
CA HIS A 237 18.09 -10.05 1.19
C HIS A 237 18.20 -9.50 -0.24
N THR A 238 18.38 -10.36 -1.24
CA THR A 238 18.45 -9.97 -2.67
C THR A 238 17.09 -10.04 -3.36
N GLN A 239 16.09 -10.55 -2.69
CA GLN A 239 14.74 -10.61 -3.25
C GLN A 239 14.21 -9.19 -3.50
N LYS A 240 13.55 -8.99 -4.63
CA LYS A 240 12.86 -7.74 -4.95
C LYS A 240 11.86 -7.39 -3.86
N GLY A 241 11.91 -6.15 -3.36
CA GLY A 241 11.06 -5.70 -2.28
C GLY A 241 11.53 -6.06 -0.86
N ALA A 242 12.64 -6.79 -0.70
CA ALA A 242 13.19 -7.10 0.63
C ALA A 242 13.52 -5.83 1.44
N GLY A 243 13.94 -4.75 0.78
CA GLY A 243 14.22 -3.45 1.40
C GLY A 243 12.99 -2.60 1.68
N ALA A 244 11.82 -2.99 1.19
CA ALA A 244 10.59 -2.22 1.41
C ALA A 244 10.31 -2.04 2.90
N ALA A 245 9.81 -0.85 3.25
CA ALA A 245 9.45 -0.49 4.63
C ALA A 245 10.57 -0.74 5.65
N GLY A 246 11.82 -0.39 5.29
CA GLY A 246 12.96 -0.53 6.21
C GLY A 246 13.35 -1.97 6.50
N GLY A 247 13.09 -2.88 5.56
CA GLY A 247 13.37 -4.30 5.67
C GLY A 247 12.19 -5.14 6.16
N LEU A 248 11.01 -4.56 6.32
CA LEU A 248 9.81 -5.32 6.69
C LEU A 248 9.47 -6.38 5.62
N GLY A 249 9.66 -6.06 4.32
CA GLY A 249 9.54 -7.01 3.23
C GLY A 249 10.43 -8.25 3.40
N PHE A 250 11.68 -8.05 3.86
CA PHE A 250 12.58 -9.14 4.18
C PHE A 250 12.06 -10.03 5.31
N ALA A 251 11.56 -9.42 6.41
CA ALA A 251 10.98 -10.18 7.52
C ALA A 251 9.82 -11.06 7.09
N PHE A 252 8.90 -10.52 6.31
CA PHE A 252 7.75 -11.26 5.79
C PHE A 252 8.17 -12.48 4.97
N VAL A 253 9.14 -12.32 4.08
CA VAL A 253 9.58 -13.42 3.22
C VAL A 253 10.40 -14.44 4.00
N ALA A 254 11.35 -13.98 4.83
CA ALA A 254 12.32 -14.86 5.48
C ALA A 254 11.75 -15.65 6.68
N PHE A 255 10.76 -15.08 7.38
CA PHE A 255 10.21 -15.65 8.62
C PHE A 255 8.78 -16.15 8.47
N LEU A 256 7.98 -15.51 7.61
CA LEU A 256 6.54 -15.81 7.48
C LEU A 256 6.18 -16.42 6.11
N GLY A 257 7.16 -16.68 5.24
CA GLY A 257 6.91 -17.29 3.93
C GLY A 257 6.02 -16.47 2.97
N ALA A 258 5.94 -15.16 3.18
CA ALA A 258 5.06 -14.27 2.46
C ALA A 258 5.41 -14.13 0.97
N LYS A 259 4.41 -13.78 0.17
CA LYS A 259 4.56 -13.44 -1.24
C LYS A 259 4.45 -11.93 -1.42
N LEU A 260 5.49 -11.31 -2.01
CA LEU A 260 5.48 -9.90 -2.39
C LEU A 260 4.92 -9.77 -3.81
N LYS A 261 3.94 -8.88 -4.02
CA LYS A 261 3.34 -8.59 -5.31
C LYS A 261 3.00 -7.10 -5.44
N PRO A 262 2.88 -6.56 -6.66
CA PRO A 262 2.35 -5.22 -6.87
C PRO A 262 0.96 -5.05 -6.22
N GLY A 263 0.75 -3.92 -5.54
CA GLY A 263 -0.48 -3.67 -4.79
C GLY A 263 -1.72 -3.74 -5.67
N ILE A 264 -1.67 -3.12 -6.84
CA ILE A 264 -2.79 -3.14 -7.79
C ILE A 264 -3.14 -4.55 -8.27
N GLU A 265 -2.15 -5.45 -8.41
CA GLU A 265 -2.40 -6.84 -8.81
C GLU A 265 -3.17 -7.59 -7.71
N ILE A 266 -2.75 -7.40 -6.44
CA ILE A 266 -3.42 -8.00 -5.30
C ILE A 266 -4.86 -7.52 -5.22
N ILE A 267 -5.06 -6.21 -5.25
CA ILE A 267 -6.37 -5.58 -5.07
C ILE A 267 -7.32 -6.02 -6.18
N THR A 268 -6.90 -5.91 -7.44
CA THR A 268 -7.76 -6.28 -8.58
C THR A 268 -8.16 -7.75 -8.58
N GLN A 269 -7.28 -8.64 -8.14
CA GLN A 269 -7.59 -10.06 -7.97
C GLN A 269 -8.58 -10.28 -6.82
N THR A 270 -8.34 -9.64 -5.67
CA THR A 270 -9.15 -9.83 -4.47
C THR A 270 -10.60 -9.35 -4.64
N ILE A 271 -10.80 -8.21 -5.33
CA ILE A 271 -12.15 -7.67 -5.58
C ILE A 271 -12.81 -8.22 -6.85
N ALA A 272 -12.18 -9.20 -7.51
CA ALA A 272 -12.63 -9.79 -8.79
C ALA A 272 -12.92 -8.72 -9.86
N LEU A 273 -12.05 -7.71 -9.98
CA LEU A 273 -12.23 -6.58 -10.90
C LEU A 273 -12.32 -7.03 -12.37
N GLU A 274 -11.56 -8.08 -12.72
CA GLU A 274 -11.53 -8.62 -14.09
C GLU A 274 -12.90 -9.07 -14.58
N ASP A 275 -13.74 -9.64 -13.70
CA ASP A 275 -15.07 -10.10 -14.07
C ASP A 275 -16.04 -8.93 -14.35
N GLU A 276 -15.87 -7.81 -13.68
CA GLU A 276 -16.64 -6.60 -13.99
C GLU A 276 -16.11 -5.91 -15.26
N ILE A 277 -14.80 -5.93 -15.50
CA ILE A 277 -14.21 -5.43 -16.75
C ILE A 277 -14.78 -6.17 -17.96
N LYS A 278 -14.88 -7.49 -17.92
CA LYS A 278 -15.45 -8.29 -19.02
C LYS A 278 -16.85 -7.84 -19.41
N LYS A 279 -17.66 -7.45 -18.43
CA LYS A 279 -19.07 -7.03 -18.62
C LYS A 279 -19.21 -5.56 -19.03
N ALA A 280 -18.17 -4.75 -18.85
CA ALA A 280 -18.21 -3.33 -19.13
C ALA A 280 -18.02 -3.02 -20.62
N ASP A 281 -18.65 -1.94 -21.10
CA ASP A 281 -18.41 -1.35 -22.43
C ASP A 281 -17.28 -0.32 -22.38
N LEU A 282 -17.13 0.36 -21.22
CA LEU A 282 -16.13 1.37 -20.95
C LEU A 282 -15.63 1.22 -19.50
N VAL A 283 -14.35 1.43 -19.28
CA VAL A 283 -13.72 1.52 -17.95
C VAL A 283 -13.29 2.96 -17.70
N ILE A 284 -13.75 3.54 -16.58
CA ILE A 284 -13.25 4.80 -16.06
C ILE A 284 -12.35 4.52 -14.87
N THR A 285 -11.13 5.03 -14.91
CA THR A 285 -10.16 4.95 -13.83
C THR A 285 -9.63 6.34 -13.49
N GLY A 286 -8.68 6.46 -12.58
CA GLY A 286 -8.07 7.75 -12.24
C GLY A 286 -7.37 7.73 -10.89
N GLU A 287 -6.83 8.89 -10.53
CA GLU A 287 -6.13 9.14 -9.27
C GLU A 287 -6.02 10.65 -8.99
N GLY A 288 -5.53 11.04 -7.81
CA GLY A 288 -5.39 12.46 -7.47
C GLY A 288 -4.42 13.21 -8.40
N ARG A 289 -3.35 12.54 -8.88
CA ARG A 289 -2.35 13.17 -9.75
C ARG A 289 -1.72 12.17 -10.70
N MET A 290 -1.92 12.37 -11.99
CA MET A 290 -1.23 11.61 -13.03
C MET A 290 0.14 12.21 -13.34
N ASP A 291 1.20 11.47 -13.01
CA ASP A 291 2.60 11.83 -13.22
C ASP A 291 3.41 10.65 -13.80
N PHE A 292 4.75 10.70 -13.70
CA PHE A 292 5.61 9.63 -14.20
C PHE A 292 5.39 8.29 -13.46
N GLN A 293 5.02 8.34 -12.18
CA GLN A 293 4.77 7.12 -11.38
C GLN A 293 3.50 6.40 -11.86
N SER A 294 2.51 7.15 -12.34
CA SER A 294 1.29 6.57 -12.92
C SER A 294 1.60 5.62 -14.08
N SER A 295 2.60 5.95 -14.91
CA SER A 295 3.05 5.09 -16.01
C SER A 295 3.84 3.85 -15.56
N MET A 296 4.32 3.81 -14.32
CA MET A 296 5.13 2.71 -13.78
C MET A 296 4.32 1.56 -13.16
N GLY A 297 3.00 1.52 -13.35
CA GLY A 297 2.17 0.39 -12.92
C GLY A 297 1.28 0.67 -11.71
N LYS A 298 1.09 1.95 -11.33
CA LYS A 298 0.10 2.35 -10.31
C LYS A 298 -1.34 2.09 -10.77
N THR A 299 -2.30 2.40 -9.91
CA THR A 299 -3.72 2.08 -10.08
C THR A 299 -4.25 2.33 -11.48
N PRO A 300 -4.15 3.54 -12.09
CA PRO A 300 -4.78 3.78 -13.38
C PRO A 300 -4.22 2.88 -14.49
N THR A 301 -2.91 2.71 -14.56
CA THR A 301 -2.28 1.86 -15.59
C THR A 301 -2.42 0.38 -15.28
N GLY A 302 -2.53 -0.02 -14.01
CA GLY A 302 -2.83 -1.39 -13.61
C GLY A 302 -4.23 -1.81 -14.06
N VAL A 303 -5.24 -0.99 -13.78
CA VAL A 303 -6.62 -1.16 -14.27
C VAL A 303 -6.67 -1.18 -15.79
N ALA A 304 -5.98 -0.23 -16.45
CA ALA A 304 -5.95 -0.14 -17.91
C ALA A 304 -5.33 -1.39 -18.56
N LYS A 305 -4.21 -1.89 -18.05
CA LYS A 305 -3.60 -3.14 -18.53
C LYS A 305 -4.56 -4.33 -18.44
N LEU A 306 -5.30 -4.42 -17.33
CA LEU A 306 -6.29 -5.48 -17.15
C LEU A 306 -7.46 -5.32 -18.15
N ALA A 307 -7.96 -4.10 -18.32
CA ALA A 307 -9.03 -3.79 -19.29
C ALA A 307 -8.61 -4.09 -20.73
N LYS A 308 -7.37 -3.80 -21.11
CA LYS A 308 -6.86 -4.07 -22.47
C LYS A 308 -6.72 -5.57 -22.80
N ARG A 309 -6.55 -6.44 -21.81
CA ARG A 309 -6.64 -7.90 -22.04
C ARG A 309 -8.01 -8.32 -22.57
N HIS A 310 -9.05 -7.54 -22.28
CA HIS A 310 -10.43 -7.77 -22.70
C HIS A 310 -10.90 -6.77 -23.76
N HIS A 311 -9.96 -6.05 -24.42
CA HIS A 311 -10.22 -5.08 -25.47
C HIS A 311 -11.19 -3.96 -25.07
N LYS A 312 -11.22 -3.59 -23.77
CA LYS A 312 -12.09 -2.52 -23.27
C LYS A 312 -11.42 -1.16 -23.38
N PRO A 313 -12.15 -0.12 -23.81
CA PRO A 313 -11.66 1.24 -23.79
C PRO A 313 -11.52 1.74 -22.33
N VAL A 314 -10.51 2.60 -22.10
CA VAL A 314 -10.17 3.10 -20.76
C VAL A 314 -9.99 4.62 -20.81
N ILE A 315 -10.72 5.33 -19.97
CA ILE A 315 -10.58 6.76 -19.75
C ILE A 315 -10.12 7.00 -18.30
N ALA A 316 -9.13 7.88 -18.12
CA ALA A 316 -8.68 8.28 -16.80
C ALA A 316 -9.10 9.70 -16.44
N LEU A 317 -9.59 9.90 -15.21
CA LEU A 317 -9.91 11.19 -14.62
C LEU A 317 -8.94 11.48 -13.48
N ALA A 318 -8.33 12.67 -13.44
CA ALA A 318 -7.34 12.99 -12.44
C ALA A 318 -7.48 14.42 -11.90
N GLY A 319 -7.18 14.59 -10.61
CA GLY A 319 -7.16 15.91 -9.96
C GLY A 319 -6.14 16.85 -10.61
N SER A 320 -5.00 16.32 -11.04
CA SER A 320 -4.02 17.05 -11.84
C SER A 320 -3.31 16.11 -12.82
N VAL A 321 -2.85 16.67 -13.96
CA VAL A 321 -2.20 15.92 -15.03
C VAL A 321 -0.88 16.60 -15.40
N GLN A 322 0.23 15.89 -15.22
CA GLN A 322 1.55 16.37 -15.64
C GLN A 322 1.82 16.07 -17.12
N ARG A 323 2.78 16.78 -17.72
CA ARG A 323 3.18 16.57 -19.13
C ARG A 323 3.62 15.15 -19.45
N CYS A 324 4.20 14.44 -18.49
CA CYS A 324 4.64 13.04 -18.63
C CYS A 324 3.48 12.03 -18.61
N ALA A 325 2.27 12.42 -18.23
CA ALA A 325 1.09 11.54 -18.24
C ALA A 325 0.78 10.94 -19.63
N LYS A 326 1.25 11.58 -20.71
CA LYS A 326 1.18 11.02 -22.07
C LYS A 326 1.76 9.60 -22.20
N ASP A 327 2.72 9.24 -21.33
CA ASP A 327 3.30 7.91 -21.36
C ASP A 327 2.31 6.83 -20.89
N CYS A 328 1.24 7.20 -20.19
CA CYS A 328 0.17 6.29 -19.77
C CYS A 328 -0.59 5.67 -20.96
N HIS A 329 -0.59 6.35 -22.13
CA HIS A 329 -1.17 5.77 -23.36
C HIS A 329 -0.48 4.46 -23.76
N LYS A 330 0.83 4.35 -23.57
CA LYS A 330 1.61 3.12 -23.83
C LYS A 330 1.20 1.96 -22.90
N HIS A 331 0.50 2.28 -21.82
CA HIS A 331 0.07 1.32 -20.80
C HIS A 331 -1.44 1.07 -20.80
N GLY A 332 -2.15 1.50 -21.88
CA GLY A 332 -3.53 1.12 -22.12
C GLY A 332 -4.58 2.17 -21.74
N ILE A 333 -4.19 3.37 -21.32
CA ILE A 333 -5.13 4.50 -21.15
C ILE A 333 -5.37 5.15 -22.50
N ASP A 334 -6.60 5.13 -23.02
CA ASP A 334 -6.94 5.69 -24.31
C ASP A 334 -7.05 7.21 -24.27
N ALA A 335 -7.64 7.77 -23.19
CA ALA A 335 -7.74 9.20 -22.96
C ALA A 335 -7.64 9.51 -21.47
N TYR A 336 -7.17 10.70 -21.12
CA TYR A 336 -7.16 11.18 -19.75
C TYR A 336 -7.58 12.65 -19.68
N PHE A 337 -8.22 13.03 -18.58
CA PHE A 337 -8.73 14.38 -18.37
C PHE A 337 -8.39 14.88 -16.97
N CYS A 338 -8.02 16.16 -16.88
CA CYS A 338 -7.96 16.87 -15.62
C CYS A 338 -9.37 17.26 -15.20
N ILE A 339 -9.71 17.08 -13.93
CA ILE A 339 -11.05 17.42 -13.42
C ILE A 339 -11.18 18.90 -13.01
N LEU A 340 -10.12 19.68 -13.08
CA LEU A 340 -10.18 21.12 -12.80
C LEU A 340 -10.85 21.84 -13.98
N ASN A 341 -12.10 22.25 -13.78
CA ASN A 341 -12.91 22.89 -14.82
C ASN A 341 -12.75 24.41 -14.87
N GLU A 342 -12.15 24.99 -13.83
CA GLU A 342 -11.89 26.42 -13.71
C GLU A 342 -10.57 26.66 -12.94
N PRO A 343 -9.92 27.82 -13.09
CA PRO A 343 -8.74 28.17 -12.28
C PRO A 343 -9.12 28.25 -10.81
N MET A 344 -8.41 27.50 -9.95
CA MET A 344 -8.56 27.51 -8.49
C MET A 344 -7.25 27.15 -7.82
N SER A 345 -7.10 27.52 -6.55
CA SER A 345 -5.97 27.12 -5.75
C SER A 345 -5.98 25.61 -5.45
N LEU A 346 -4.83 25.03 -5.13
CA LEU A 346 -4.75 23.62 -4.72
C LEU A 346 -5.65 23.34 -3.50
N GLU A 347 -5.65 24.25 -2.53
CA GLU A 347 -6.46 24.12 -1.31
C GLU A 347 -7.96 24.07 -1.66
N GLU A 348 -8.43 24.95 -2.54
CA GLU A 348 -9.82 24.94 -3.01
C GLU A 348 -10.14 23.68 -3.80
N ALA A 349 -9.25 23.26 -4.69
CA ALA A 349 -9.42 22.05 -5.50
C ALA A 349 -9.55 20.78 -4.64
N MET A 350 -8.83 20.72 -3.51
CA MET A 350 -8.84 19.58 -2.58
C MET A 350 -10.03 19.59 -1.61
N ARG A 351 -10.82 20.68 -1.53
CA ARG A 351 -12.05 20.67 -0.73
C ARG A 351 -13.02 19.64 -1.32
N LYS A 352 -13.57 18.81 -0.45
CA LYS A 352 -14.41 17.67 -0.83
C LYS A 352 -15.53 18.06 -1.79
N ASP A 353 -16.26 19.13 -1.49
CA ASP A 353 -17.38 19.59 -2.32
C ASP A 353 -16.94 20.03 -3.71
N ASN A 354 -15.80 20.73 -3.81
CA ASN A 354 -15.24 21.15 -5.09
C ASN A 354 -14.73 19.95 -5.90
N ALA A 355 -14.07 19.01 -5.25
CA ALA A 355 -13.58 17.79 -5.91
C ALA A 355 -14.75 16.95 -6.47
N ILE A 356 -15.81 16.76 -5.69
CA ILE A 356 -17.05 16.07 -6.14
C ILE A 356 -17.66 16.80 -7.33
N ARG A 357 -17.89 18.12 -7.23
CA ARG A 357 -18.46 18.93 -8.30
C ARG A 357 -17.64 18.82 -9.58
N ASN A 358 -16.34 19.01 -9.49
CA ASN A 358 -15.44 18.98 -10.64
C ASN A 358 -15.40 17.59 -11.29
N LEU A 359 -15.37 16.54 -10.48
CA LEU A 359 -15.36 15.16 -10.95
C LEU A 359 -16.65 14.81 -11.71
N LYS A 360 -17.81 15.18 -11.15
CA LYS A 360 -19.14 15.01 -11.80
C LYS A 360 -19.21 15.73 -13.14
N MET A 361 -18.86 17.02 -13.17
CA MET A 361 -18.88 17.83 -14.38
C MET A 361 -18.01 17.22 -15.47
N THR A 362 -16.79 16.82 -15.14
CA THR A 362 -15.86 16.23 -16.10
C THR A 362 -16.36 14.88 -16.60
N ALA A 363 -16.83 14.00 -15.69
CA ALA A 363 -17.35 12.70 -16.05
C ALA A 363 -18.54 12.78 -17.01
N GLU A 364 -19.48 13.70 -16.75
CA GLU A 364 -20.63 13.94 -17.62
C GLU A 364 -20.21 14.38 -19.03
N GLN A 365 -19.31 15.37 -19.15
CA GLN A 365 -18.87 15.84 -20.47
C GLN A 365 -18.08 14.76 -21.24
N VAL A 366 -17.27 13.98 -20.55
CA VAL A 366 -16.54 12.86 -21.15
C VAL A 366 -17.50 11.80 -21.71
N ILE A 367 -18.56 11.46 -20.99
CA ILE A 367 -19.54 10.48 -21.46
C ILE A 367 -20.39 11.04 -22.60
N ARG A 368 -20.81 12.30 -22.53
CA ARG A 368 -21.50 12.95 -23.66
C ARG A 368 -20.68 12.89 -24.95
N LEU A 369 -19.38 13.16 -24.86
CA LEU A 369 -18.45 13.06 -26.00
C LEU A 369 -18.32 11.61 -26.50
N TYR A 370 -18.15 10.64 -25.58
CA TYR A 370 -18.02 9.22 -25.91
C TYR A 370 -19.26 8.70 -26.63
N MET A 371 -20.45 9.10 -26.21
CA MET A 371 -21.72 8.67 -26.79
C MET A 371 -21.99 9.24 -28.19
N LEU A 372 -21.33 10.33 -28.61
CA LEU A 372 -21.48 10.86 -29.96
C LEU A 372 -21.09 9.82 -31.02
N ASN A 373 -20.08 9.02 -30.75
CA ASN A 373 -19.59 7.97 -31.65
C ASN A 373 -20.32 6.64 -31.52
N HIS A 374 -21.24 6.50 -30.55
CA HIS A 374 -21.97 5.27 -30.27
C HIS A 374 -23.50 5.42 -30.46
N LYS A 375 -23.95 6.55 -31.07
CA LYS A 375 -25.35 6.79 -31.43
C LYS A 375 -25.70 6.33 -32.84
N ALA A 376 -24.82 5.55 -33.50
CA ALA A 376 -25.09 4.97 -34.82
C ALA A 376 -25.62 3.55 -34.73
#